data_7aa0e531bf9d51d80e8b9f36d91f9c90
#
_entry.id   7aa0e531bf9d51d80e8b9f36d91f9c90
#
_cell.length_a   1.000
_cell.length_b   1.000
_cell.length_c   1.000
_cell.angle_alpha   90.00
_cell.angle_beta   90.00
_cell.angle_gamma   90.00
#
_symmetry.space_group_name_H-M   'P 1'
#
loop_
_entity.id
_entity.type
_entity.pdbx_description
1 polymer ?
#
loop_
_entity_poly.entity_id
_entity_poly.type
_entity_poly.pdbx_seq_one_letter_code
_entity_poly.pdbx_strand_id
1 'polypeptide(L)'
;MKPRSALLQSHYISKSFGSFIANDKINFNILEGEIHGLLGENGAGKSTFVKMVYGLLEPSMGEFLWNGNPIKIPGPQEARNFGIGMVFQHFSLFPTLTVIENIQLALSETQPLPELRKTIIEKSQEFGIFVDPDTYIRDLSVGEQQRVEILRCLLQNPKLLIMDEPTSVLTPQESQQLFKILKILAKTGCSVLFISHKLKEVKEITQRATILRRGQVVDTVISSEVSTGQLAKMMVGNDPQNVKQKIEHKSNKILVKISGLCRPANTPFSTPLLDINLDVKAGEIVGIAGIAGNGQSELMEVLTGEWRSKDSIDVLDVLGVDIRDYSPHRRRQMGIGFMPEERNGHSAVMNMTLTENTLLTNHNNPEVQKNSIIENNNLENLTSNIIHDYDVRTPLQNPLASSLSGGNLQKFVVGRELIKKPRVFFVAQPTWGVDIGATKFIRNAIIELANEGCGIIVISQDLEELFELADSISVLFRGKLSERKPVKELNSQKIGLLMGGEDVDFISRGI
;
A
#
# COMPACT_ATOMS: atom_id res chain seq x y z
N MET A 1 7.47 -8.50 38.52
CA MET A 1 7.98 -7.44 37.59
C MET A 1 7.60 -6.09 38.16
N LYS A 2 8.53 -5.11 38.24
CA LYS A 2 8.17 -3.72 38.60
C LYS A 2 7.18 -3.20 37.56
N PRO A 3 6.12 -2.45 37.93
CA PRO A 3 5.25 -1.84 36.95
C PRO A 3 6.10 -0.93 36.06
N ARG A 4 5.94 -1.11 34.72
CA ARG A 4 6.64 -0.27 33.74
C ARG A 4 6.14 1.16 33.86
N SER A 5 7.05 2.13 33.88
CA SER A 5 6.71 3.55 33.86
C SER A 5 6.26 4.00 32.47
N ALA A 6 5.43 5.03 32.41
CA ALA A 6 5.05 5.64 31.15
C ALA A 6 6.22 6.47 30.61
N LEU A 7 6.68 6.16 29.39
CA LEU A 7 7.74 6.89 28.71
C LEU A 7 7.20 8.17 28.07
N LEU A 8 6.15 8.04 27.24
CA LEU A 8 5.46 9.15 26.60
C LEU A 8 3.98 9.11 26.95
N GLN A 9 3.42 10.26 27.29
CA GLN A 9 1.99 10.44 27.50
C GLN A 9 1.51 11.66 26.70
N SER A 10 0.27 11.64 26.24
CA SER A 10 -0.41 12.82 25.72
C SER A 10 -1.67 13.09 26.56
N HIS A 11 -1.86 14.36 26.91
CA HIS A 11 -3.03 14.82 27.64
C HIS A 11 -3.82 15.79 26.77
N TYR A 12 -5.02 15.36 26.36
CA TYR A 12 -5.99 16.16 25.57
C TYR A 12 -5.39 16.78 24.30
N ILE A 13 -4.45 16.10 23.65
CA ILE A 13 -3.82 16.57 22.42
C ILE A 13 -4.85 16.71 21.32
N SER A 14 -4.93 17.92 20.77
CA SER A 14 -5.82 18.22 19.65
C SER A 14 -5.06 18.93 18.52
N LYS A 15 -5.45 18.67 17.28
CA LYS A 15 -4.94 19.33 16.09
C LYS A 15 -6.06 19.70 15.14
N SER A 16 -6.14 20.99 14.81
CA SER A 16 -7.09 21.53 13.85
C SER A 16 -6.38 22.12 12.64
N PHE A 17 -6.99 22.00 11.48
CA PHE A 17 -6.60 22.63 10.21
C PHE A 17 -7.81 23.44 9.70
N GLY A 18 -7.84 24.72 10.02
CA GLY A 18 -9.04 25.53 9.82
C GLY A 18 -10.23 24.98 10.61
N SER A 19 -11.32 24.67 9.93
CA SER A 19 -12.53 24.06 10.55
C SER A 19 -12.44 22.54 10.74
N PHE A 20 -11.44 21.88 10.14
CA PHE A 20 -11.27 20.43 10.22
C PHE A 20 -10.44 20.05 11.45
N ILE A 21 -11.01 19.19 12.32
CA ILE A 21 -10.32 18.66 13.50
C ILE A 21 -9.78 17.26 13.16
N ALA A 22 -8.45 17.16 13.02
CA ALA A 22 -7.78 15.92 12.69
C ALA A 22 -7.54 15.01 13.90
N ASN A 23 -7.26 15.61 15.07
CA ASN A 23 -7.20 14.94 16.38
C ASN A 23 -7.99 15.77 17.40
N ASP A 24 -8.78 15.10 18.20
CA ASP A 24 -9.64 15.71 19.22
C ASP A 24 -9.39 15.05 20.58
N LYS A 25 -8.73 15.77 21.48
CA LYS A 25 -8.48 15.41 22.88
C LYS A 25 -7.87 14.01 23.04
N ILE A 26 -6.83 13.69 22.26
CA ILE A 26 -6.14 12.40 22.34
C ILE A 26 -5.44 12.26 23.68
N ASN A 27 -5.85 11.25 24.45
CA ASN A 27 -5.15 10.76 25.62
C ASN A 27 -4.51 9.43 25.25
N PHE A 28 -3.17 9.36 25.34
CA PHE A 28 -2.38 8.22 24.89
C PHE A 28 -1.22 7.99 25.85
N ASN A 29 -0.80 6.75 26.02
CA ASN A 29 0.42 6.44 26.73
C ASN A 29 1.16 5.23 26.13
N ILE A 30 2.48 5.28 26.15
CA ILE A 30 3.36 4.16 25.86
C ILE A 30 4.32 3.94 27.02
N LEU A 31 4.52 2.67 27.40
CA LEU A 31 5.37 2.28 28.51
C LEU A 31 6.81 2.02 28.06
N GLU A 32 7.76 2.11 28.99
CA GLU A 32 9.17 1.78 28.70
C GLU A 32 9.33 0.32 28.25
N GLY A 33 10.04 0.12 27.10
CA GLY A 33 10.28 -1.19 26.53
C GLY A 33 9.00 -1.90 26.02
N GLU A 34 7.94 -1.14 25.74
CA GLU A 34 6.69 -1.65 25.18
C GLU A 34 6.72 -1.54 23.66
N ILE A 35 6.17 -2.54 22.96
CA ILE A 35 5.72 -2.40 21.57
C ILE A 35 4.23 -2.11 21.62
N HIS A 36 3.85 -0.87 21.35
CA HIS A 36 2.48 -0.38 21.39
C HIS A 36 1.94 -0.18 19.98
N GLY A 37 0.77 -0.76 19.67
CA GLY A 37 0.09 -0.59 18.41
C GLY A 37 -0.73 0.70 18.36
N LEU A 38 -0.63 1.46 17.26
CA LEU A 38 -1.56 2.56 16.97
C LEU A 38 -2.37 2.20 15.74
N LEU A 39 -3.64 1.88 15.97
CA LEU A 39 -4.57 1.40 14.97
C LEU A 39 -5.59 2.47 14.57
N GLY A 40 -6.16 2.34 13.39
CA GLY A 40 -7.24 3.19 12.90
C GLY A 40 -7.29 3.16 11.38
N GLU A 41 -8.44 3.50 10.81
CA GLU A 41 -8.57 3.65 9.36
C GLU A 41 -7.72 4.81 8.82
N ASN A 42 -7.58 4.89 7.50
CA ASN A 42 -6.98 6.06 6.85
C ASN A 42 -7.84 7.28 7.13
N GLY A 43 -7.19 8.39 7.52
CA GLY A 43 -7.91 9.58 8.00
C GLY A 43 -8.37 9.53 9.45
N ALA A 44 -8.08 8.46 10.22
CA ALA A 44 -8.41 8.38 11.64
C ALA A 44 -7.57 9.32 12.54
N GLY A 45 -6.55 9.99 11.99
CA GLY A 45 -5.68 10.91 12.72
C GLY A 45 -4.33 10.33 13.17
N LYS A 46 -4.00 9.09 12.81
CA LYS A 46 -2.74 8.42 13.21
C LYS A 46 -1.50 9.21 12.80
N SER A 47 -1.33 9.47 11.50
CA SER A 47 -0.17 10.18 10.98
C SER A 47 -0.09 11.63 11.48
N THR A 48 -1.24 12.29 11.74
CA THR A 48 -1.27 13.61 12.37
C THR A 48 -0.75 13.55 13.80
N PHE A 49 -1.21 12.58 14.59
CA PHE A 49 -0.75 12.36 15.95
C PHE A 49 0.77 12.09 16.00
N VAL A 50 1.24 11.18 15.17
CA VAL A 50 2.67 10.82 15.12
C VAL A 50 3.54 11.98 14.66
N LYS A 51 3.08 12.78 13.68
CA LYS A 51 3.79 14.00 13.27
C LYS A 51 3.91 15.03 14.39
N MET A 52 2.92 15.09 15.31
CA MET A 52 3.03 15.93 16.50
C MET A 52 4.05 15.35 17.51
N VAL A 53 4.08 14.04 17.72
CA VAL A 53 5.07 13.37 18.59
C VAL A 53 6.49 13.54 18.06
N TYR A 54 6.67 13.57 16.73
CA TYR A 54 7.98 13.75 16.10
C TYR A 54 8.35 15.23 15.85
N GLY A 55 7.47 16.18 16.21
CA GLY A 55 7.72 17.62 16.05
C GLY A 55 7.59 18.16 14.63
N LEU A 56 6.96 17.41 13.70
CA LEU A 56 6.64 17.89 12.36
C LEU A 56 5.38 18.77 12.32
N LEU A 57 4.55 18.65 13.34
CA LEU A 57 3.34 19.44 13.54
C LEU A 57 3.26 19.87 15.00
N GLU A 58 2.84 21.09 15.24
CA GLU A 58 2.59 21.59 16.59
C GLU A 58 1.13 21.29 16.99
N PRO A 59 0.86 20.76 18.22
CA PRO A 59 -0.51 20.62 18.72
C PRO A 59 -1.24 21.96 18.75
N SER A 60 -2.52 21.96 18.47
CA SER A 60 -3.37 23.16 18.68
C SER A 60 -3.78 23.33 20.14
N MET A 61 -3.91 22.19 20.87
CA MET A 61 -4.24 22.15 22.31
C MET A 61 -3.65 20.89 22.94
N GLY A 62 -3.52 20.91 24.27
CA GLY A 62 -3.01 19.77 25.05
C GLY A 62 -1.50 19.79 25.20
N GLU A 63 -0.94 18.79 25.87
CA GLU A 63 0.48 18.68 26.17
C GLU A 63 0.99 17.25 26.08
N PHE A 64 2.29 17.11 25.80
CA PHE A 64 3.00 15.85 25.91
C PHE A 64 3.81 15.81 27.20
N LEU A 65 3.88 14.62 27.83
CA LEU A 65 4.78 14.37 28.95
C LEU A 65 5.78 13.28 28.55
N TRP A 66 7.04 13.50 28.93
CA TRP A 66 8.13 12.56 28.76
C TRP A 66 8.65 12.17 30.14
N ASN A 67 8.57 10.89 30.50
CA ASN A 67 8.85 10.41 31.85
C ASN A 67 8.09 11.20 32.93
N GLY A 68 6.84 11.54 32.68
CA GLY A 68 5.98 12.31 33.60
C GLY A 68 6.20 13.82 33.61
N ASN A 69 7.19 14.35 32.89
CA ASN A 69 7.49 15.78 32.82
C ASN A 69 6.92 16.41 31.55
N PRO A 70 6.22 17.55 31.60
CA PRO A 70 5.76 18.25 30.43
C PRO A 70 6.91 18.63 29.49
N ILE A 71 6.72 18.38 28.17
CA ILE A 71 7.70 18.70 27.15
C ILE A 71 7.06 19.48 25.99
N LYS A 72 7.89 20.25 25.29
CA LYS A 72 7.56 20.83 23.98
C LYS A 72 8.47 20.25 22.93
N ILE A 73 7.91 19.91 21.78
CA ILE A 73 8.62 19.31 20.64
C ILE A 73 8.41 20.22 19.42
N PRO A 74 9.16 21.35 19.33
CA PRO A 74 8.97 22.33 18.25
C PRO A 74 9.48 21.85 16.90
N GLY A 75 10.30 20.79 16.87
CA GLY A 75 10.87 20.26 15.64
C GLY A 75 11.47 18.87 15.79
N PRO A 76 11.80 18.20 14.66
CA PRO A 76 12.40 16.86 14.67
C PRO A 76 13.76 16.78 15.39
N GLN A 77 14.52 17.87 15.43
CA GLN A 77 15.78 17.92 16.17
C GLN A 77 15.53 17.74 17.66
N GLU A 78 14.52 18.44 18.20
CA GLU A 78 14.18 18.33 19.62
C GLU A 78 13.61 16.94 19.95
N ALA A 79 12.79 16.37 19.06
CA ALA A 79 12.34 14.99 19.19
C ALA A 79 13.53 14.02 19.32
N ARG A 80 14.56 14.17 18.48
CA ARG A 80 15.80 13.37 18.57
C ARG A 80 16.54 13.58 19.87
N ASN A 81 16.60 14.80 20.39
CA ASN A 81 17.24 15.11 21.68
C ASN A 81 16.55 14.38 22.84
N PHE A 82 15.23 14.18 22.79
CA PHE A 82 14.51 13.31 23.72
C PHE A 82 14.75 11.82 23.48
N GLY A 83 15.36 11.43 22.36
CA GLY A 83 15.54 10.05 21.95
C GLY A 83 14.33 9.48 21.21
N ILE A 84 13.57 10.32 20.50
CA ILE A 84 12.46 9.88 19.64
C ILE A 84 13.00 9.73 18.22
N GLY A 85 13.04 8.50 17.71
CA GLY A 85 13.35 8.18 16.32
C GLY A 85 12.10 7.86 15.52
N MET A 86 12.11 8.11 14.20
CA MET A 86 10.99 7.78 13.32
C MET A 86 11.46 7.17 12.01
N VAL A 87 10.85 6.05 11.65
CA VAL A 87 10.92 5.42 10.33
C VAL A 87 9.62 5.73 9.61
N PHE A 88 9.73 6.45 8.50
CA PHE A 88 8.59 6.91 7.72
C PHE A 88 8.05 5.82 6.79
N GLN A 89 6.81 5.96 6.36
CA GLN A 89 6.16 5.08 5.38
C GLN A 89 6.88 5.07 4.03
N HIS A 90 7.41 6.23 3.60
CA HIS A 90 8.27 6.36 2.42
C HIS A 90 9.71 6.56 2.86
N PHE A 91 10.61 5.84 2.22
CA PHE A 91 12.04 5.93 2.57
C PHE A 91 12.59 7.34 2.37
N SER A 92 13.34 7.79 3.35
CA SER A 92 14.05 9.08 3.32
C SER A 92 15.53 8.88 2.94
N LEU A 93 15.79 7.97 2.00
CA LEU A 93 17.12 7.62 1.52
C LEU A 93 17.41 8.26 0.17
N PHE A 94 18.66 8.63 -0.06
CA PHE A 94 19.15 9.15 -1.32
C PHE A 94 19.67 7.99 -2.18
N PRO A 95 19.02 7.66 -3.31
CA PRO A 95 19.37 6.48 -4.12
C PRO A 95 20.78 6.53 -4.71
N THR A 96 21.30 7.72 -4.93
CA THR A 96 22.63 7.97 -5.53
C THR A 96 23.79 7.91 -4.54
N LEU A 97 23.50 7.76 -3.25
CA LEU A 97 24.49 7.65 -2.18
C LEU A 97 24.57 6.20 -1.68
N THR A 98 25.71 5.86 -1.09
CA THR A 98 25.92 4.57 -0.41
C THR A 98 25.17 4.53 0.93
N VAL A 99 25.09 3.35 1.53
CA VAL A 99 24.50 3.13 2.87
C VAL A 99 25.20 4.01 3.92
N ILE A 100 26.54 3.99 3.96
CA ILE A 100 27.30 4.78 4.94
C ILE A 100 27.10 6.29 4.77
N GLU A 101 27.04 6.78 3.52
CA GLU A 101 26.79 8.20 3.24
C GLU A 101 25.39 8.63 3.67
N ASN A 102 24.36 7.80 3.41
CA ASN A 102 23.00 8.05 3.88
C ASN A 102 22.89 8.08 5.41
N ILE A 103 23.62 7.19 6.08
CA ILE A 103 23.66 7.15 7.54
C ILE A 103 24.37 8.39 8.07
N GLN A 104 25.50 8.79 7.50
CA GLN A 104 26.28 9.96 7.92
C GLN A 104 25.45 11.26 7.85
N LEU A 105 24.65 11.43 6.80
CA LEU A 105 23.76 12.59 6.66
C LEU A 105 22.71 12.71 7.77
N ALA A 106 22.37 11.62 8.42
CA ALA A 106 21.34 11.60 9.47
C ALA A 106 21.91 11.79 10.88
N LEU A 107 23.21 11.65 11.06
CA LEU A 107 23.87 11.83 12.37
C LEU A 107 24.05 13.30 12.66
N SER A 108 23.86 13.69 13.94
CA SER A 108 24.05 15.07 14.40
C SER A 108 25.54 15.49 14.45
N GLU A 109 26.42 14.52 14.60
CA GLU A 109 27.88 14.73 14.61
C GLU A 109 28.53 13.99 13.45
N THR A 110 29.38 14.68 12.72
CA THR A 110 30.15 14.09 11.62
C THR A 110 31.26 13.22 12.20
N GLN A 111 31.21 11.92 11.93
CA GLN A 111 32.25 10.98 12.29
C GLN A 111 33.15 10.67 11.09
N PRO A 112 34.44 10.36 11.28
CA PRO A 112 35.27 9.83 10.20
C PRO A 112 34.69 8.55 9.62
N LEU A 113 34.64 8.42 8.30
CA LEU A 113 34.04 7.27 7.63
C LEU A 113 34.55 5.91 8.10
N PRO A 114 35.86 5.70 8.41
CA PRO A 114 36.34 4.43 8.95
C PRO A 114 35.75 4.04 10.30
N GLU A 115 35.54 5.03 11.20
CA GLU A 115 34.95 4.83 12.53
C GLU A 115 33.43 4.55 12.39
N LEU A 116 32.74 5.34 11.55
CA LEU A 116 31.33 5.14 11.27
C LEU A 116 31.07 3.75 10.67
N ARG A 117 31.94 3.30 9.75
CA ARG A 117 31.88 1.95 9.17
C ARG A 117 31.92 0.87 10.26
N LYS A 118 32.87 0.98 11.20
CA LYS A 118 33.01 0.04 12.31
C LYS A 118 31.73 0.03 13.16
N THR A 119 31.21 1.21 13.51
CA THR A 119 29.96 1.37 14.29
C THR A 119 28.76 0.75 13.55
N ILE A 120 28.64 0.96 12.24
CA ILE A 120 27.59 0.35 11.40
C ILE A 120 27.65 -1.17 11.48
N ILE A 121 28.84 -1.76 11.30
CA ILE A 121 29.04 -3.21 11.32
C ILE A 121 28.71 -3.80 12.70
N GLU A 122 29.19 -3.17 13.77
CA GLU A 122 28.93 -3.59 15.16
C GLU A 122 27.42 -3.56 15.47
N LYS A 123 26.74 -2.46 15.17
CA LYS A 123 25.29 -2.32 15.38
C LYS A 123 24.48 -3.25 14.47
N SER A 124 24.92 -3.45 13.26
CA SER A 124 24.35 -4.41 12.30
C SER A 124 24.34 -5.84 12.88
N GLN A 125 25.47 -6.24 13.50
CA GLN A 125 25.58 -7.54 14.16
C GLN A 125 24.73 -7.63 15.44
N GLU A 126 24.76 -6.57 16.26
CA GLU A 126 23.99 -6.50 17.53
C GLU A 126 22.50 -6.72 17.31
N PHE A 127 21.93 -6.10 16.28
CA PHE A 127 20.49 -6.16 15.99
C PHE A 127 20.09 -7.19 14.92
N GLY A 128 21.09 -7.88 14.32
CA GLY A 128 20.82 -8.82 13.22
C GLY A 128 20.32 -8.12 11.95
N ILE A 129 20.73 -6.89 11.70
CA ILE A 129 20.39 -6.05 10.55
C ILE A 129 21.58 -6.04 9.60
N PHE A 130 21.69 -7.03 8.73
CA PHE A 130 22.82 -7.10 7.81
C PHE A 130 22.64 -6.14 6.64
N VAL A 131 23.57 -5.19 6.51
CA VAL A 131 23.70 -4.23 5.41
C VAL A 131 25.20 -4.05 5.08
N ASP A 132 25.50 -3.89 3.80
CA ASP A 132 26.84 -3.53 3.36
C ASP A 132 26.97 -2.00 3.28
N PRO A 133 27.88 -1.36 4.06
CA PRO A 133 28.04 0.08 4.10
C PRO A 133 28.37 0.73 2.74
N ASP A 134 28.98 -0.03 1.81
CA ASP A 134 29.48 0.50 0.53
C ASP A 134 28.49 0.36 -0.62
N THR A 135 27.43 -0.39 -0.43
CA THR A 135 26.41 -0.58 -1.46
C THR A 135 25.58 0.70 -1.66
N TYR A 136 25.32 1.07 -2.91
CA TYR A 136 24.43 2.19 -3.23
C TYR A 136 22.99 1.82 -2.90
N ILE A 137 22.23 2.80 -2.38
CA ILE A 137 20.81 2.58 -2.01
C ILE A 137 19.97 2.09 -3.19
N ARG A 138 20.22 2.60 -4.40
CA ARG A 138 19.52 2.17 -5.63
C ARG A 138 19.67 0.69 -5.98
N ASP A 139 20.75 0.07 -5.49
CA ASP A 139 21.08 -1.33 -5.80
C ASP A 139 20.50 -2.30 -4.74
N LEU A 140 19.92 -1.74 -3.66
CA LEU A 140 19.28 -2.48 -2.58
C LEU A 140 17.82 -2.81 -2.90
N SER A 141 17.39 -4.01 -2.52
CA SER A 141 15.98 -4.35 -2.46
C SER A 141 15.22 -3.47 -1.47
N VAL A 142 13.90 -3.40 -1.60
CA VAL A 142 13.04 -2.61 -0.70
C VAL A 142 13.21 -3.03 0.76
N GLY A 143 13.33 -4.34 1.04
CA GLY A 143 13.59 -4.86 2.38
C GLY A 143 14.96 -4.47 2.93
N GLU A 144 15.99 -4.36 2.07
CA GLU A 144 17.30 -3.86 2.46
C GLU A 144 17.28 -2.37 2.74
N GLN A 145 16.58 -1.58 1.93
CA GLN A 145 16.38 -0.15 2.20
C GLN A 145 15.68 0.08 3.53
N GLN A 146 14.66 -0.74 3.85
CA GLN A 146 14.00 -0.70 5.16
C GLN A 146 14.98 -0.98 6.31
N ARG A 147 15.88 -1.97 6.13
CA ARG A 147 16.92 -2.25 7.12
C ARG A 147 17.88 -1.08 7.32
N VAL A 148 18.26 -0.39 6.24
CA VAL A 148 19.09 0.83 6.31
C VAL A 148 18.39 1.94 7.09
N GLU A 149 17.09 2.19 6.83
CA GLU A 149 16.29 3.18 7.57
C GLU A 149 16.25 2.88 9.07
N ILE A 150 16.00 1.62 9.42
CA ILE A 150 15.98 1.18 10.83
C ILE A 150 17.36 1.37 11.47
N LEU A 151 18.42 0.89 10.82
CA LEU A 151 19.79 1.02 11.34
C LEU A 151 20.19 2.49 11.52
N ARG A 152 19.82 3.36 10.57
CA ARG A 152 20.01 4.81 10.65
C ARG A 152 19.36 5.43 11.90
N CYS A 153 18.16 4.98 12.23
CA CYS A 153 17.49 5.41 13.46
C CYS A 153 18.14 4.83 14.72
N LEU A 154 18.56 3.55 14.68
CA LEU A 154 19.18 2.89 15.83
C LEU A 154 20.53 3.45 16.21
N LEU A 155 21.32 3.93 15.25
CA LEU A 155 22.59 4.61 15.51
C LEU A 155 22.46 5.90 16.31
N GLN A 156 21.24 6.45 16.40
CA GLN A 156 20.92 7.61 17.25
C GLN A 156 20.47 7.20 18.67
N ASN A 157 20.54 5.91 19.04
CA ASN A 157 20.16 5.35 20.33
C ASN A 157 18.75 5.80 20.81
N PRO A 158 17.68 5.54 20.05
CA PRO A 158 16.36 6.00 20.40
C PRO A 158 15.81 5.30 21.65
N LYS A 159 15.09 6.05 22.50
CA LYS A 159 14.28 5.52 23.60
C LYS A 159 12.88 5.14 23.12
N LEU A 160 12.37 5.87 22.13
CA LEU A 160 11.11 5.61 21.43
C LEU A 160 11.37 5.56 19.93
N LEU A 161 11.05 4.43 19.29
CA LEU A 161 11.09 4.25 17.86
C LEU A 161 9.67 4.24 17.30
N ILE A 162 9.35 5.19 16.44
CA ILE A 162 8.07 5.27 15.74
C ILE A 162 8.23 4.59 14.38
N MET A 163 7.34 3.65 14.06
CA MET A 163 7.33 2.88 12.82
C MET A 163 6.00 3.10 12.11
N ASP A 164 6.00 3.90 11.03
CA ASP A 164 4.78 4.24 10.28
C ASP A 164 4.61 3.29 9.10
N GLU A 165 3.70 2.30 9.22
CA GLU A 165 3.39 1.25 8.26
C GLU A 165 4.62 0.51 7.69
N PRO A 166 5.53 0.02 8.53
CA PRO A 166 6.85 -0.45 8.09
C PRO A 166 6.83 -1.74 7.25
N THR A 167 5.70 -2.43 7.22
CA THR A 167 5.53 -3.72 6.49
C THR A 167 4.74 -3.58 5.19
N SER A 168 4.39 -2.36 4.80
CA SER A 168 3.53 -2.12 3.63
C SER A 168 4.15 -2.59 2.31
N VAL A 169 5.48 -2.60 2.23
CA VAL A 169 6.27 -2.94 1.04
C VAL A 169 7.18 -4.16 1.24
N LEU A 170 7.03 -4.87 2.35
CA LEU A 170 7.85 -6.03 2.71
C LEU A 170 7.16 -7.36 2.37
N THR A 171 7.95 -8.35 2.01
CA THR A 171 7.50 -9.75 1.96
C THR A 171 7.12 -10.26 3.36
N PRO A 172 6.33 -11.33 3.47
CA PRO A 172 6.03 -11.96 4.76
C PRO A 172 7.29 -12.37 5.54
N GLN A 173 8.33 -12.85 4.85
CA GLN A 173 9.61 -13.25 5.45
C GLN A 173 10.36 -12.04 6.02
N GLU A 174 10.44 -10.95 5.25
CA GLU A 174 11.07 -9.71 5.70
C GLU A 174 10.31 -9.08 6.87
N SER A 175 8.96 -9.13 6.85
CA SER A 175 8.13 -8.69 7.98
C SER A 175 8.42 -9.49 9.24
N GLN A 176 8.60 -10.82 9.14
CA GLN A 176 8.97 -11.66 10.28
C GLN A 176 10.38 -11.35 10.81
N GLN A 177 11.33 -11.03 9.93
CA GLN A 177 12.66 -10.57 10.33
C GLN A 177 12.58 -9.23 11.07
N LEU A 178 11.82 -8.27 10.55
CA LEU A 178 11.56 -6.99 11.21
C LEU A 178 10.96 -7.20 12.61
N PHE A 179 9.97 -8.08 12.76
CA PHE A 179 9.34 -8.35 14.06
C PHE A 179 10.34 -8.92 15.09
N LYS A 180 11.27 -9.77 14.65
CA LYS A 180 12.35 -10.25 15.53
C LYS A 180 13.24 -9.10 16.01
N ILE A 181 13.61 -8.18 15.12
CA ILE A 181 14.41 -6.99 15.45
C ILE A 181 13.67 -6.11 16.46
N LEU A 182 12.41 -5.79 16.22
CA LEU A 182 11.61 -4.95 17.13
C LEU A 182 11.43 -5.60 18.50
N LYS A 183 11.28 -6.92 18.58
CA LYS A 183 11.24 -7.65 19.85
C LYS A 183 12.56 -7.60 20.61
N ILE A 184 13.70 -7.62 19.92
CA ILE A 184 15.02 -7.44 20.52
C ILE A 184 15.15 -6.02 21.07
N LEU A 185 14.81 -4.99 20.28
CA LEU A 185 14.84 -3.59 20.69
C LEU A 185 13.99 -3.32 21.93
N ALA A 186 12.78 -3.86 21.99
CA ALA A 186 11.93 -3.71 23.16
C ALA A 186 12.55 -4.35 24.42
N LYS A 187 13.25 -5.48 24.28
CA LYS A 187 13.96 -6.12 25.38
C LYS A 187 15.18 -5.33 25.87
N THR A 188 15.83 -4.56 24.99
CA THR A 188 16.96 -3.68 25.37
C THR A 188 16.49 -2.34 25.93
N GLY A 189 15.17 -2.11 26.08
CA GLY A 189 14.60 -0.93 26.71
C GLY A 189 14.12 0.15 25.73
N CYS A 190 14.27 -0.03 24.40
CA CYS A 190 13.69 0.87 23.43
C CYS A 190 12.19 0.58 23.27
N SER A 191 11.35 1.59 23.51
CA SER A 191 9.89 1.47 23.25
C SER A 191 9.61 1.63 21.75
N VAL A 192 8.59 0.94 21.24
CA VAL A 192 8.21 1.00 19.82
C VAL A 192 6.75 1.39 19.67
N LEU A 193 6.48 2.45 18.93
CA LEU A 193 5.14 2.80 18.47
C LEU A 193 4.94 2.26 17.06
N PHE A 194 4.21 1.16 16.96
CA PHE A 194 3.98 0.43 15.71
C PHE A 194 2.64 0.80 15.10
N ILE A 195 2.67 1.49 13.96
CA ILE A 195 1.48 1.94 13.24
C ILE A 195 1.25 0.97 12.09
N SER A 196 0.08 0.34 12.07
CA SER A 196 -0.31 -0.56 10.98
C SER A 196 -1.84 -0.63 10.89
N HIS A 197 -2.34 -0.92 9.71
CA HIS A 197 -3.73 -1.30 9.48
C HIS A 197 -3.91 -2.83 9.37
N LYS A 198 -2.80 -3.59 9.33
CA LYS A 198 -2.79 -5.06 9.27
C LYS A 198 -2.95 -5.65 10.67
N LEU A 199 -4.19 -6.03 11.02
CA LEU A 199 -4.56 -6.44 12.37
C LEU A 199 -3.82 -7.70 12.86
N LYS A 200 -3.45 -8.62 11.95
CA LYS A 200 -2.68 -9.82 12.29
C LYS A 200 -1.28 -9.47 12.81
N GLU A 201 -0.61 -8.51 12.14
CA GLU A 201 0.71 -8.04 12.55
C GLU A 201 0.69 -7.41 13.93
N VAL A 202 -0.30 -6.55 14.18
CA VAL A 202 -0.47 -5.90 15.49
C VAL A 202 -0.66 -6.93 16.59
N LYS A 203 -1.53 -7.92 16.38
CA LYS A 203 -1.71 -9.02 17.36
C LYS A 203 -0.44 -9.82 17.62
N GLU A 204 0.41 -9.98 16.62
CA GLU A 204 1.65 -10.77 16.73
C GLU A 204 2.75 -10.04 17.50
N ILE A 205 2.86 -8.71 17.31
CA ILE A 205 4.03 -7.99 17.79
C ILE A 205 3.76 -7.10 19.00
N THR A 206 2.54 -6.56 19.17
CA THR A 206 2.25 -5.55 20.20
C THR A 206 1.71 -6.16 21.48
N GLN A 207 2.02 -5.51 22.62
CA GLN A 207 1.45 -5.86 23.92
C GLN A 207 0.09 -5.20 24.11
N ARG A 208 -0.02 -3.92 23.77
CA ARG A 208 -1.26 -3.14 23.80
C ARG A 208 -1.45 -2.44 22.45
N ALA A 209 -2.68 -2.08 22.16
CA ALA A 209 -3.00 -1.29 20.99
C ALA A 209 -4.04 -0.22 21.32
N THR A 210 -3.79 1.01 20.89
CA THR A 210 -4.72 2.14 20.95
C THR A 210 -5.40 2.30 19.60
N ILE A 211 -6.72 2.36 19.59
CA ILE A 211 -7.53 2.49 18.38
C ILE A 211 -8.00 3.92 18.23
N LEU A 212 -7.63 4.55 17.11
CA LEU A 212 -8.12 5.86 16.71
C LEU A 212 -9.25 5.72 15.68
N ARG A 213 -10.28 6.53 15.83
CA ARG A 213 -11.36 6.67 14.86
C ARG A 213 -11.86 8.10 14.84
N ARG A 214 -11.89 8.71 13.65
CA ARG A 214 -12.33 10.12 13.44
C ARG A 214 -11.65 11.11 14.38
N GLY A 215 -10.35 10.96 14.57
CA GLY A 215 -9.54 11.85 15.40
C GLY A 215 -9.64 11.62 16.90
N GLN A 216 -10.35 10.62 17.38
CA GLN A 216 -10.54 10.32 18.81
C GLN A 216 -10.03 8.92 19.16
N VAL A 217 -9.61 8.72 20.40
CA VAL A 217 -9.30 7.40 20.96
C VAL A 217 -10.62 6.67 21.24
N VAL A 218 -10.80 5.51 20.62
CA VAL A 218 -11.96 4.63 20.87
C VAL A 218 -11.70 3.79 22.11
N ASP A 219 -10.54 3.13 22.16
CA ASP A 219 -10.14 2.28 23.28
C ASP A 219 -8.63 1.99 23.21
N THR A 220 -8.07 1.53 24.35
CA THR A 220 -6.74 0.95 24.43
C THR A 220 -6.84 -0.44 25.02
N VAL A 221 -6.51 -1.45 24.22
CA VAL A 221 -6.74 -2.86 24.55
C VAL A 221 -5.43 -3.63 24.69
N ILE A 222 -5.45 -4.74 25.44
CA ILE A 222 -4.38 -5.73 25.45
C ILE A 222 -4.49 -6.56 24.19
N SER A 223 -3.47 -6.56 23.33
CA SER A 223 -3.53 -7.14 21.98
C SER A 223 -3.81 -8.67 21.99
N SER A 224 -3.36 -9.38 23.02
CA SER A 224 -3.61 -10.82 23.17
C SER A 224 -5.06 -11.17 23.55
N GLU A 225 -5.79 -10.25 24.19
CA GLU A 225 -7.14 -10.51 24.74
C GLU A 225 -8.26 -10.23 23.75
N VAL A 226 -7.97 -9.55 22.63
CA VAL A 226 -8.97 -9.17 21.61
C VAL A 226 -8.75 -9.96 20.32
N SER A 227 -9.83 -10.31 19.62
CA SER A 227 -9.77 -10.91 18.29
C SER A 227 -9.53 -9.86 17.20
N THR A 228 -9.02 -10.29 16.03
CA THR A 228 -8.89 -9.39 14.86
C THR A 228 -10.25 -8.79 14.44
N GLY A 229 -11.35 -9.57 14.57
CA GLY A 229 -12.70 -9.08 14.29
C GLY A 229 -13.15 -7.97 15.25
N GLN A 230 -12.82 -8.09 16.54
CA GLN A 230 -13.10 -7.02 17.53
C GLN A 230 -12.30 -5.75 17.24
N LEU A 231 -10.99 -5.89 16.92
CA LEU A 231 -10.17 -4.76 16.51
C LEU A 231 -10.73 -4.07 15.26
N ALA A 232 -11.12 -4.85 14.25
CA ALA A 232 -11.76 -4.31 13.03
C ALA A 232 -13.05 -3.54 13.35
N LYS A 233 -13.92 -4.10 14.23
CA LYS A 233 -15.16 -3.45 14.66
C LYS A 233 -14.90 -2.13 15.40
N MET A 234 -13.89 -2.06 16.26
CA MET A 234 -13.51 -0.81 16.95
C MET A 234 -13.01 0.24 15.96
N MET A 235 -12.25 -0.17 14.92
CA MET A 235 -11.71 0.73 13.91
C MET A 235 -12.82 1.31 13.01
N VAL A 236 -13.71 0.46 12.50
CA VAL A 236 -14.77 0.84 11.53
C VAL A 236 -16.03 1.38 12.24
N GLY A 237 -16.38 0.84 13.38
CA GLY A 237 -17.55 1.25 14.19
C GLY A 237 -18.84 0.49 13.92
N ASN A 238 -19.01 -0.11 12.74
CA ASN A 238 -20.12 -1.01 12.41
C ASN A 238 -19.56 -2.41 12.18
N ASP A 239 -20.42 -3.44 12.23
CA ASP A 239 -19.98 -4.78 11.85
C ASP A 239 -19.49 -4.75 10.40
N PRO A 240 -18.24 -5.11 10.16
CA PRO A 240 -17.72 -5.16 8.82
C PRO A 240 -18.57 -6.18 8.03
N GLN A 241 -19.25 -5.73 6.98
CA GLN A 241 -19.98 -6.63 6.09
C GLN A 241 -19.01 -7.71 5.61
N ASN A 242 -19.45 -8.96 5.62
CA ASN A 242 -18.64 -10.07 5.10
C ASN A 242 -18.36 -9.82 3.61
N VAL A 243 -17.16 -10.21 3.14
CA VAL A 243 -16.85 -10.24 1.71
C VAL A 243 -17.87 -11.17 1.03
N LYS A 244 -18.45 -10.74 -0.07
CA LYS A 244 -19.43 -11.53 -0.82
C LYS A 244 -18.80 -12.83 -1.28
N GLN A 245 -19.58 -13.91 -1.27
CA GLN A 245 -19.10 -15.18 -1.82
C GLN A 245 -19.00 -15.07 -3.33
N LYS A 246 -17.85 -15.49 -3.84
CA LYS A 246 -17.65 -15.67 -5.26
C LYS A 246 -18.38 -16.94 -5.72
N ILE A 247 -19.11 -16.84 -6.81
CA ILE A 247 -19.78 -17.97 -7.44
C ILE A 247 -18.73 -18.75 -8.26
N GLU A 248 -18.64 -20.06 -8.07
CA GLU A 248 -17.77 -20.88 -8.93
C GLU A 248 -18.27 -20.84 -10.37
N HIS A 249 -17.53 -20.13 -11.24
CA HIS A 249 -17.85 -20.06 -12.64
C HIS A 249 -17.37 -21.31 -13.38
N LYS A 250 -18.29 -21.97 -14.10
CA LYS A 250 -17.99 -23.15 -14.94
C LYS A 250 -17.67 -22.77 -16.41
N SER A 251 -17.48 -21.52 -16.72
CA SER A 251 -17.20 -21.10 -18.10
C SER A 251 -15.78 -21.42 -18.49
N ASN A 252 -15.60 -22.16 -19.60
CA ASN A 252 -14.29 -22.42 -20.20
C ASN A 252 -13.92 -21.40 -21.31
N LYS A 253 -14.73 -20.35 -21.49
CA LYS A 253 -14.48 -19.34 -22.52
C LYS A 253 -13.32 -18.45 -22.08
N ILE A 254 -12.22 -18.52 -22.82
CA ILE A 254 -11.07 -17.64 -22.62
C ILE A 254 -11.44 -16.24 -23.14
N LEU A 255 -11.24 -15.23 -22.30
CA LEU A 255 -11.46 -13.83 -22.62
C LEU A 255 -10.15 -13.07 -22.84
N VAL A 256 -9.06 -13.51 -22.20
CA VAL A 256 -7.72 -12.95 -22.38
C VAL A 256 -6.76 -14.08 -22.61
N LYS A 257 -5.92 -13.96 -23.64
CA LYS A 257 -4.82 -14.90 -23.92
C LYS A 257 -3.56 -14.11 -24.23
N ILE A 258 -2.52 -14.34 -23.46
CA ILE A 258 -1.19 -13.78 -23.63
C ILE A 258 -0.22 -14.92 -23.83
N SER A 259 0.63 -14.84 -24.86
CA SER A 259 1.69 -15.82 -25.09
C SER A 259 2.92 -15.15 -25.67
N GLY A 260 4.11 -15.57 -25.19
CA GLY A 260 5.38 -15.07 -25.66
C GLY A 260 5.58 -13.57 -25.49
N LEU A 261 4.99 -12.96 -24.45
CA LEU A 261 5.14 -11.52 -24.24
C LEU A 261 6.51 -11.19 -23.70
N CYS A 262 7.30 -10.51 -24.55
CA CYS A 262 8.58 -9.91 -24.20
C CYS A 262 8.51 -8.38 -24.31
N ARG A 263 9.02 -7.65 -23.36
CA ARG A 263 9.14 -6.19 -23.40
C ARG A 263 10.52 -5.79 -22.93
N PRO A 264 11.32 -5.10 -23.75
CA PRO A 264 12.63 -4.60 -23.33
C PRO A 264 12.47 -3.51 -22.26
N ALA A 265 13.50 -3.34 -21.44
CA ALA A 265 13.60 -2.20 -20.54
C ALA A 265 13.81 -0.92 -21.36
N ASN A 266 12.93 0.07 -21.18
CA ASN A 266 13.00 1.34 -21.90
C ASN A 266 13.87 2.39 -21.19
N THR A 267 14.09 2.20 -19.90
CA THR A 267 14.90 3.07 -19.03
C THR A 267 15.77 2.21 -18.10
N PRO A 268 16.82 2.76 -17.50
CA PRO A 268 17.61 2.05 -16.49
C PRO A 268 16.81 1.57 -15.27
N PHE A 269 15.63 2.13 -15.06
CA PHE A 269 14.77 1.85 -13.90
C PHE A 269 13.59 0.94 -14.24
N SER A 270 13.37 0.61 -15.52
CA SER A 270 12.30 -0.29 -15.95
C SER A 270 12.76 -1.74 -15.96
N THR A 271 11.85 -2.65 -15.61
CA THR A 271 12.12 -4.10 -15.62
C THR A 271 11.66 -4.71 -16.94
N PRO A 272 12.53 -5.43 -17.68
CA PRO A 272 12.12 -6.13 -18.89
C PRO A 272 11.13 -7.24 -18.55
N LEU A 273 10.14 -7.48 -19.40
CA LEU A 273 9.27 -8.65 -19.31
C LEU A 273 9.83 -9.75 -20.19
N LEU A 274 9.83 -10.98 -19.68
CA LEU A 274 10.50 -12.13 -20.29
C LEU A 274 9.51 -13.31 -20.42
N ASP A 275 9.03 -13.57 -21.62
CA ASP A 275 8.19 -14.72 -21.99
C ASP A 275 6.96 -14.87 -21.06
N ILE A 276 6.16 -13.80 -20.93
CA ILE A 276 4.92 -13.84 -20.13
C ILE A 276 3.85 -14.63 -20.86
N ASN A 277 3.32 -15.65 -20.20
CA ASN A 277 2.24 -16.51 -20.68
C ASN A 277 1.10 -16.52 -19.65
N LEU A 278 -0.14 -16.15 -20.06
CA LEU A 278 -1.30 -16.03 -19.17
C LEU A 278 -2.59 -16.16 -19.96
N ASP A 279 -3.57 -16.85 -19.39
CA ASP A 279 -4.95 -16.85 -19.88
C ASP A 279 -5.94 -16.52 -18.77
N VAL A 280 -7.07 -15.90 -19.12
CA VAL A 280 -8.15 -15.57 -18.19
C VAL A 280 -9.48 -15.96 -18.81
N LYS A 281 -10.28 -16.70 -18.05
CA LYS A 281 -11.61 -17.14 -18.46
C LYS A 281 -12.72 -16.15 -18.04
N ALA A 282 -13.89 -16.31 -18.62
CA ALA A 282 -15.06 -15.54 -18.21
C ALA A 282 -15.41 -15.83 -16.74
N GLY A 283 -15.55 -14.76 -15.96
CA GLY A 283 -15.84 -14.84 -14.52
C GLY A 283 -14.66 -15.23 -13.64
N GLU A 284 -13.47 -15.40 -14.22
CA GLU A 284 -12.26 -15.75 -13.48
C GLU A 284 -11.52 -14.47 -13.02
N ILE A 285 -11.02 -14.50 -11.80
CA ILE A 285 -10.07 -13.49 -11.28
C ILE A 285 -8.69 -14.15 -11.15
N VAL A 286 -7.75 -13.69 -11.95
CA VAL A 286 -6.35 -14.10 -11.89
C VAL A 286 -5.55 -13.09 -11.11
N GLY A 287 -4.93 -13.51 -10.02
CA GLY A 287 -4.03 -12.69 -9.20
C GLY A 287 -2.59 -12.74 -9.72
N ILE A 288 -1.94 -11.59 -9.77
CA ILE A 288 -0.50 -11.48 -10.03
C ILE A 288 0.13 -10.83 -8.80
N ALA A 289 0.85 -11.65 -8.02
CA ALA A 289 1.60 -11.20 -6.87
C ALA A 289 3.00 -10.72 -7.30
N GLY A 290 3.58 -9.79 -6.55
CA GLY A 290 4.97 -9.35 -6.78
C GLY A 290 5.31 -8.11 -5.95
N ILE A 291 6.59 -7.92 -5.65
CA ILE A 291 7.09 -6.70 -5.00
C ILE A 291 7.28 -5.62 -6.07
N ALA A 292 7.09 -4.34 -5.72
CA ALA A 292 7.32 -3.21 -6.62
C ALA A 292 8.67 -3.32 -7.35
N GLY A 293 8.70 -2.95 -8.62
CA GLY A 293 9.91 -2.99 -9.44
C GLY A 293 10.21 -4.35 -10.09
N ASN A 294 9.30 -5.32 -10.02
CA ASN A 294 9.48 -6.64 -10.65
C ASN A 294 8.78 -6.78 -12.01
N GLY A 295 8.25 -5.69 -12.60
CA GLY A 295 7.63 -5.69 -13.92
C GLY A 295 6.11 -5.48 -13.91
N GLN A 296 5.50 -5.18 -12.76
CA GLN A 296 4.03 -5.01 -12.64
C GLN A 296 3.54 -3.80 -13.45
N SER A 297 4.21 -2.66 -13.33
CA SER A 297 3.88 -1.44 -14.09
C SER A 297 4.06 -1.67 -15.58
N GLU A 298 5.15 -2.33 -15.98
CA GLU A 298 5.44 -2.68 -17.35
C GLU A 298 4.38 -3.62 -17.96
N LEU A 299 3.92 -4.61 -17.18
CA LEU A 299 2.83 -5.50 -17.59
C LEU A 299 1.53 -4.71 -17.75
N MET A 300 1.24 -3.80 -16.82
CA MET A 300 0.05 -2.95 -16.89
C MET A 300 0.08 -2.05 -18.13
N GLU A 301 1.22 -1.43 -18.50
CA GLU A 301 1.37 -0.63 -19.70
C GLU A 301 1.09 -1.44 -20.99
N VAL A 302 1.49 -2.72 -21.02
CA VAL A 302 1.14 -3.63 -22.12
C VAL A 302 -0.35 -3.90 -22.14
N LEU A 303 -0.97 -4.23 -20.99
CA LEU A 303 -2.39 -4.54 -20.86
C LEU A 303 -3.30 -3.34 -21.17
N THR A 304 -2.86 -2.12 -20.85
CA THR A 304 -3.60 -0.88 -21.16
C THR A 304 -3.41 -0.43 -22.60
N GLY A 305 -2.30 -0.82 -23.25
CA GLY A 305 -1.94 -0.40 -24.61
C GLY A 305 -1.14 0.90 -24.67
N GLU A 306 -0.58 1.33 -23.56
CA GLU A 306 0.37 2.43 -23.48
C GLU A 306 1.69 2.03 -24.14
N TRP A 307 2.13 0.78 -23.89
CA TRP A 307 3.20 0.16 -24.66
C TRP A 307 2.63 -0.88 -25.62
N ARG A 308 3.09 -0.87 -26.89
CA ARG A 308 2.59 -1.70 -27.99
C ARG A 308 3.74 -2.20 -28.84
N SER A 309 3.69 -3.49 -29.20
CA SER A 309 4.61 -4.11 -30.17
C SER A 309 3.99 -5.38 -30.73
N LYS A 310 4.12 -5.58 -32.05
CA LYS A 310 3.77 -6.85 -32.70
C LYS A 310 4.91 -7.84 -32.66
N ASP A 311 6.13 -7.34 -32.72
CA ASP A 311 7.33 -8.17 -32.86
C ASP A 311 7.77 -8.79 -31.53
N SER A 312 7.32 -8.20 -30.41
CA SER A 312 7.72 -8.62 -29.06
C SER A 312 6.64 -9.40 -28.31
N ILE A 313 5.54 -9.71 -28.97
CA ILE A 313 4.39 -10.45 -28.39
C ILE A 313 3.86 -11.42 -29.44
N ASP A 314 3.88 -12.71 -29.16
CA ASP A 314 3.34 -13.71 -30.08
C ASP A 314 1.81 -13.62 -30.18
N VAL A 315 1.16 -13.61 -28.99
CA VAL A 315 -0.31 -13.52 -28.88
C VAL A 315 -0.69 -12.55 -27.76
N LEU A 316 -1.55 -11.59 -28.12
CA LEU A 316 -2.29 -10.77 -27.15
C LEU A 316 -3.74 -10.64 -27.65
N ASP A 317 -4.50 -11.68 -27.40
CA ASP A 317 -5.93 -11.75 -27.78
C ASP A 317 -6.79 -11.38 -26.59
N VAL A 318 -7.70 -10.46 -26.78
CA VAL A 318 -8.74 -10.12 -25.80
C VAL A 318 -10.10 -10.13 -26.48
N LEU A 319 -11.01 -10.91 -25.93
CA LEU A 319 -12.37 -11.10 -26.47
C LEU A 319 -12.40 -11.68 -27.90
N GLY A 320 -11.37 -12.45 -28.28
CA GLY A 320 -11.23 -13.04 -29.62
C GLY A 320 -10.65 -12.06 -30.65
N VAL A 321 -10.01 -11.00 -30.22
CA VAL A 321 -9.41 -9.98 -31.09
C VAL A 321 -7.96 -9.75 -30.69
N ASP A 322 -7.06 -9.75 -31.68
CA ASP A 322 -5.66 -9.36 -31.49
C ASP A 322 -5.57 -7.85 -31.22
N ILE A 323 -5.09 -7.49 -30.03
CA ILE A 323 -5.02 -6.10 -29.57
C ILE A 323 -3.59 -5.56 -29.44
N ARG A 324 -2.58 -6.24 -29.99
CA ARG A 324 -1.17 -5.85 -29.86
C ARG A 324 -0.89 -4.40 -30.29
N ASP A 325 -1.62 -3.88 -31.29
CA ASP A 325 -1.49 -2.51 -31.80
C ASP A 325 -2.58 -1.55 -31.31
N TYR A 326 -3.51 -2.02 -30.47
CA TYR A 326 -4.64 -1.19 -30.05
C TYR A 326 -4.24 -0.20 -28.98
N SER A 327 -4.54 1.07 -29.21
CA SER A 327 -4.38 2.14 -28.23
C SER A 327 -5.31 1.95 -27.02
N PRO A 328 -5.04 2.59 -25.87
CA PRO A 328 -5.92 2.55 -24.71
C PRO A 328 -7.37 2.92 -25.04
N HIS A 329 -7.56 3.93 -25.87
CA HIS A 329 -8.86 4.37 -26.36
C HIS A 329 -9.62 3.23 -27.07
N ARG A 330 -8.98 2.54 -28.03
CA ARG A 330 -9.61 1.45 -28.77
C ARG A 330 -9.91 0.24 -27.89
N ARG A 331 -9.04 -0.05 -26.92
CA ARG A 331 -9.27 -1.12 -25.93
C ARG A 331 -10.50 -0.82 -25.07
N ARG A 332 -10.68 0.44 -24.63
CA ARG A 332 -11.87 0.87 -23.88
C ARG A 332 -13.16 0.71 -24.72
N GLN A 333 -13.12 1.03 -26.02
CA GLN A 333 -14.26 0.82 -26.93
C GLN A 333 -14.68 -0.64 -27.07
N MET A 334 -13.76 -1.59 -26.89
CA MET A 334 -14.05 -3.03 -26.89
C MET A 334 -14.68 -3.54 -25.57
N GLY A 335 -14.83 -2.69 -24.57
CA GLY A 335 -15.32 -3.08 -23.25
C GLY A 335 -14.22 -3.60 -22.32
N ILE A 336 -12.98 -3.15 -22.53
CA ILE A 336 -11.86 -3.42 -21.60
C ILE A 336 -11.78 -2.23 -20.65
N GLY A 337 -11.94 -2.49 -19.35
CA GLY A 337 -11.69 -1.54 -18.28
C GLY A 337 -10.27 -1.72 -17.74
N PHE A 338 -9.66 -0.64 -17.27
CA PHE A 338 -8.36 -0.75 -16.60
C PHE A 338 -8.14 0.38 -15.61
N MET A 339 -7.45 0.02 -14.52
CA MET A 339 -7.06 0.92 -13.46
C MET A 339 -5.58 0.69 -13.12
N PRO A 340 -4.67 1.58 -13.55
CA PRO A 340 -3.26 1.51 -13.18
C PRO A 340 -3.03 1.84 -11.70
N GLU A 341 -1.84 1.49 -11.19
CA GLU A 341 -1.45 1.66 -9.80
C GLU A 341 -1.42 3.14 -9.37
N GLU A 342 -0.85 4.00 -10.21
CA GLU A 342 -0.74 5.42 -9.92
C GLU A 342 -2.10 6.11 -9.98
N ARG A 343 -2.53 6.66 -8.84
CA ARG A 343 -3.79 7.42 -8.74
C ARG A 343 -3.64 8.82 -9.33
N ASN A 344 -2.53 9.48 -8.96
CA ASN A 344 -2.29 10.88 -9.27
C ASN A 344 -1.66 11.01 -10.66
N GLY A 345 -2.35 11.64 -11.58
CA GLY A 345 -1.86 11.88 -12.94
C GLY A 345 -2.12 10.75 -13.93
N HIS A 346 -2.28 9.49 -13.47
CA HIS A 346 -2.52 8.34 -14.34
C HIS A 346 -3.99 7.88 -14.26
N SER A 347 -4.48 7.53 -13.06
CA SER A 347 -5.88 7.13 -12.89
C SER A 347 -6.84 8.31 -12.75
N ALA A 348 -6.40 9.43 -12.19
CA ALA A 348 -7.18 10.66 -12.06
C ALA A 348 -6.31 11.91 -12.23
N VAL A 349 -6.87 12.94 -12.84
CA VAL A 349 -6.24 14.25 -12.98
C VAL A 349 -6.67 15.11 -11.80
N MET A 350 -5.72 15.41 -10.91
CA MET A 350 -5.99 16.02 -9.59
C MET A 350 -6.60 17.42 -9.66
N ASN A 351 -6.22 18.21 -10.67
CA ASN A 351 -6.70 19.58 -10.88
C ASN A 351 -8.02 19.65 -11.68
N MET A 352 -8.61 18.52 -12.02
CA MET A 352 -9.92 18.42 -12.65
C MET A 352 -10.98 18.02 -11.62
N THR A 353 -12.22 18.45 -11.88
CA THR A 353 -13.40 18.03 -11.12
C THR A 353 -13.70 16.55 -11.33
N LEU A 354 -14.56 15.97 -10.50
CA LEU A 354 -15.00 14.58 -10.69
C LEU A 354 -15.76 14.40 -12.01
N THR A 355 -16.56 15.38 -12.41
CA THR A 355 -17.27 15.35 -13.71
C THR A 355 -16.30 15.35 -14.89
N GLU A 356 -15.27 16.20 -14.88
CA GLU A 356 -14.23 16.20 -15.91
C GLU A 356 -13.45 14.89 -15.92
N ASN A 357 -13.09 14.35 -14.75
CA ASN A 357 -12.45 13.03 -14.64
C ASN A 357 -13.35 11.90 -15.13
N THR A 358 -14.67 11.99 -14.96
CA THR A 358 -15.64 11.03 -15.52
C THR A 358 -15.63 11.10 -17.04
N LEU A 359 -15.58 12.29 -17.62
CA LEU A 359 -15.53 12.49 -19.07
C LEU A 359 -14.30 11.82 -19.71
N LEU A 360 -13.12 11.92 -19.09
CA LEU A 360 -11.87 11.38 -19.64
C LEU A 360 -11.98 9.93 -20.09
N THR A 361 -12.72 9.11 -19.37
CA THR A 361 -12.88 7.70 -19.69
C THR A 361 -14.25 7.35 -20.29
N ASN A 362 -15.21 8.30 -20.34
CA ASN A 362 -16.58 8.10 -20.82
C ASN A 362 -16.93 8.95 -22.05
N HIS A 363 -15.97 9.63 -22.68
CA HIS A 363 -16.20 10.45 -23.87
C HIS A 363 -16.75 9.68 -25.08
N ASN A 364 -16.64 8.33 -25.09
CA ASN A 364 -17.21 7.47 -26.13
C ASN A 364 -18.59 6.92 -25.78
N ASN A 365 -19.13 7.23 -24.61
CA ASN A 365 -20.46 6.81 -24.23
C ASN A 365 -21.50 7.62 -25.04
N PRO A 366 -22.38 6.97 -25.84
CA PRO A 366 -23.41 7.66 -26.65
C PRO A 366 -24.37 8.53 -25.79
N GLU A 367 -24.52 8.24 -24.53
CA GLU A 367 -25.33 9.05 -23.61
C GLU A 367 -24.61 10.34 -23.19
N VAL A 368 -23.26 10.30 -23.11
CA VAL A 368 -22.43 11.44 -22.70
C VAL A 368 -22.05 12.31 -23.89
N GLN A 369 -21.86 11.71 -25.07
CA GLN A 369 -21.46 12.44 -26.28
C GLN A 369 -22.36 12.07 -27.47
N LYS A 370 -22.99 13.08 -28.08
CA LYS A 370 -23.76 12.95 -29.33
C LYS A 370 -23.21 13.93 -30.35
N ASN A 371 -22.97 13.43 -31.57
CA ASN A 371 -22.48 14.25 -32.70
C ASN A 371 -21.28 15.15 -32.32
N SER A 372 -20.34 14.63 -31.54
CA SER A 372 -19.17 15.36 -31.03
C SER A 372 -19.51 16.47 -30.01
N ILE A 373 -20.74 16.54 -29.52
CA ILE A 373 -21.16 17.50 -28.48
C ILE A 373 -21.33 16.73 -27.17
N ILE A 374 -20.80 17.30 -26.08
CA ILE A 374 -20.92 16.73 -24.73
C ILE A 374 -22.28 17.11 -24.15
N GLU A 375 -23.03 16.11 -23.73
CA GLU A 375 -24.29 16.25 -23.01
C GLU A 375 -24.01 16.43 -21.49
N ASN A 376 -23.81 17.68 -21.08
CA ASN A 376 -23.37 18.00 -19.72
C ASN A 376 -24.27 17.42 -18.64
N ASN A 377 -25.61 17.50 -18.82
CA ASN A 377 -26.57 16.97 -17.85
C ASN A 377 -26.42 15.45 -17.67
N ASN A 378 -26.19 14.71 -18.75
CA ASN A 378 -26.01 13.27 -18.69
C ASN A 378 -24.66 12.92 -18.02
N LEU A 379 -23.61 13.70 -18.30
CA LEU A 379 -22.30 13.53 -17.70
C LEU A 379 -22.35 13.81 -16.17
N GLU A 380 -23.05 14.86 -15.74
CA GLU A 380 -23.26 15.19 -14.33
C GLU A 380 -24.08 14.09 -13.62
N ASN A 381 -25.13 13.60 -14.25
CA ASN A 381 -25.93 12.49 -13.73
C ASN A 381 -25.08 11.21 -13.58
N LEU A 382 -24.26 10.87 -14.59
CA LEU A 382 -23.36 9.73 -14.53
C LEU A 382 -22.35 9.88 -13.37
N THR A 383 -21.80 11.08 -13.20
CA THR A 383 -20.87 11.37 -12.09
C THR A 383 -21.58 11.25 -10.73
N SER A 384 -22.80 11.74 -10.62
CA SER A 384 -23.62 11.65 -9.40
C SER A 384 -23.93 10.18 -9.06
N ASN A 385 -24.23 9.35 -10.06
CA ASN A 385 -24.44 7.91 -9.88
C ASN A 385 -23.16 7.24 -9.36
N ILE A 386 -21.98 7.56 -9.94
CA ILE A 386 -20.69 7.03 -9.45
C ILE A 386 -20.48 7.44 -7.98
N ILE A 387 -20.71 8.70 -7.63
CA ILE A 387 -20.54 9.20 -6.27
C ILE A 387 -21.48 8.46 -5.30
N HIS A 388 -22.74 8.28 -5.69
CA HIS A 388 -23.75 7.64 -4.86
C HIS A 388 -23.50 6.12 -4.73
N ASP A 389 -23.40 5.41 -5.86
CA ASP A 389 -23.38 3.95 -5.90
C ASP A 389 -22.09 3.37 -5.31
N TYR A 390 -20.99 4.14 -5.36
CA TYR A 390 -19.70 3.76 -4.81
C TYR A 390 -19.36 4.44 -3.46
N ASP A 391 -20.36 5.06 -2.81
CA ASP A 391 -20.20 5.72 -1.48
C ASP A 391 -18.97 6.64 -1.45
N VAL A 392 -18.82 7.50 -2.45
CA VAL A 392 -17.74 8.49 -2.51
C VAL A 392 -18.13 9.67 -1.63
N ARG A 393 -17.45 9.82 -0.49
CA ARG A 393 -17.74 10.91 0.45
C ARG A 393 -17.05 12.19 0.02
N THR A 394 -17.83 13.20 -0.27
CA THR A 394 -17.36 14.52 -0.71
C THR A 394 -18.19 15.64 -0.09
N PRO A 395 -17.57 16.76 0.33
CA PRO A 395 -18.28 17.90 0.89
C PRO A 395 -19.01 18.76 -0.16
N LEU A 396 -18.66 18.59 -1.44
CA LEU A 396 -19.21 19.36 -2.57
C LEU A 396 -19.84 18.41 -3.59
N GLN A 397 -20.77 18.92 -4.38
CA GLN A 397 -21.44 18.15 -5.42
C GLN A 397 -20.49 17.73 -6.56
N ASN A 398 -19.58 18.63 -6.95
CA ASN A 398 -18.56 18.36 -8.00
C ASN A 398 -17.20 18.91 -7.58
N PRO A 399 -16.49 18.28 -6.63
CA PRO A 399 -15.20 18.75 -6.15
C PRO A 399 -14.06 18.46 -7.13
N LEU A 400 -12.93 19.12 -6.94
CA LEU A 400 -11.67 18.69 -7.56
C LEU A 400 -11.24 17.32 -7.01
N ALA A 401 -10.66 16.48 -7.85
CA ALA A 401 -10.13 15.18 -7.43
C ALA A 401 -9.09 15.30 -6.30
N SER A 402 -8.30 16.38 -6.29
CA SER A 402 -7.32 16.69 -5.23
C SER A 402 -7.92 16.94 -3.85
N SER A 403 -9.21 17.26 -3.76
CA SER A 403 -9.88 17.51 -2.48
C SER A 403 -10.39 16.22 -1.80
N LEU A 404 -10.36 15.08 -2.49
CA LEU A 404 -10.79 13.81 -1.95
C LEU A 404 -9.68 13.16 -1.11
N SER A 405 -10.06 12.44 -0.05
CA SER A 405 -9.15 11.52 0.61
C SER A 405 -8.76 10.38 -0.34
N GLY A 406 -7.58 9.76 -0.12
CA GLY A 406 -7.09 8.66 -0.97
C GLY A 406 -8.10 7.53 -1.14
N GLY A 407 -8.83 7.15 -0.06
CA GLY A 407 -9.87 6.13 -0.12
C GLY A 407 -11.09 6.54 -0.96
N ASN A 408 -11.55 7.78 -0.86
CA ASN A 408 -12.66 8.28 -1.66
C ASN A 408 -12.28 8.47 -3.13
N LEU A 409 -11.05 8.92 -3.41
CA LEU A 409 -10.54 8.97 -4.78
C LEU A 409 -10.48 7.58 -5.39
N GLN A 410 -10.03 6.57 -4.63
CA GLN A 410 -9.97 5.19 -5.10
C GLN A 410 -11.37 4.63 -5.40
N LYS A 411 -12.36 4.83 -4.51
CA LYS A 411 -13.74 4.47 -4.74
C LYS A 411 -14.29 5.11 -6.02
N PHE A 412 -14.00 6.40 -6.23
CA PHE A 412 -14.40 7.12 -7.43
C PHE A 412 -13.77 6.52 -8.70
N VAL A 413 -12.46 6.28 -8.69
CA VAL A 413 -11.74 5.71 -9.85
C VAL A 413 -12.26 4.31 -10.17
N VAL A 414 -12.42 3.45 -9.17
CA VAL A 414 -13.00 2.11 -9.34
C VAL A 414 -14.43 2.22 -9.87
N GLY A 415 -15.27 3.03 -9.25
CA GLY A 415 -16.66 3.22 -9.65
C GLY A 415 -16.79 3.71 -11.09
N ARG A 416 -15.94 4.66 -11.49
CA ARG A 416 -15.88 5.19 -12.86
C ARG A 416 -15.58 4.11 -13.90
N GLU A 417 -14.74 3.14 -13.58
CA GLU A 417 -14.43 2.03 -14.48
C GLU A 417 -15.52 0.94 -14.44
N LEU A 418 -16.03 0.60 -13.26
CA LEU A 418 -17.01 -0.49 -13.10
C LEU A 418 -18.42 -0.12 -13.59
N ILE A 419 -18.83 1.16 -13.55
CA ILE A 419 -20.15 1.58 -14.04
C ILE A 419 -20.36 1.27 -15.53
N LYS A 420 -19.26 1.09 -16.27
CA LYS A 420 -19.28 0.69 -17.69
C LYS A 420 -19.54 -0.80 -17.90
N LYS A 421 -19.57 -1.60 -16.85
CA LYS A 421 -19.69 -3.06 -16.88
C LYS A 421 -18.70 -3.69 -17.87
N PRO A 422 -17.39 -3.53 -17.66
CA PRO A 422 -16.40 -4.06 -18.60
C PRO A 422 -16.48 -5.58 -18.68
N ARG A 423 -16.20 -6.12 -19.87
CA ARG A 423 -16.13 -7.57 -20.11
C ARG A 423 -14.80 -8.17 -19.68
N VAL A 424 -13.75 -7.34 -19.66
CA VAL A 424 -12.41 -7.65 -19.16
C VAL A 424 -11.94 -6.46 -18.32
N PHE A 425 -11.35 -6.71 -17.16
CA PHE A 425 -10.88 -5.68 -16.27
C PHE A 425 -9.45 -5.94 -15.77
N PHE A 426 -8.55 -5.00 -16.04
CA PHE A 426 -7.18 -5.02 -15.56
C PHE A 426 -7.03 -4.00 -14.44
N VAL A 427 -6.64 -4.44 -13.26
CA VAL A 427 -6.56 -3.59 -12.08
C VAL A 427 -5.28 -3.82 -11.30
N ALA A 428 -4.55 -2.73 -11.01
CA ALA A 428 -3.36 -2.76 -10.19
C ALA A 428 -3.64 -2.08 -8.85
N GLN A 429 -3.26 -2.75 -7.74
CA GLN A 429 -3.33 -2.25 -6.37
C GLN A 429 -4.71 -1.65 -5.99
N PRO A 430 -5.84 -2.37 -6.21
CA PRO A 430 -7.18 -1.79 -6.09
C PRO A 430 -7.48 -1.22 -4.71
N THR A 431 -6.90 -1.78 -3.65
CA THR A 431 -7.17 -1.34 -2.27
C THR A 431 -5.96 -0.70 -1.58
N TRP A 432 -4.89 -0.40 -2.32
CA TRP A 432 -3.70 0.19 -1.73
C TRP A 432 -3.97 1.55 -1.10
N GLY A 433 -3.55 1.71 0.18
CA GLY A 433 -3.68 2.97 0.92
C GLY A 433 -5.12 3.46 1.11
N VAL A 434 -6.11 2.55 1.16
CA VAL A 434 -7.50 2.86 1.53
C VAL A 434 -7.84 2.26 2.90
N ASP A 435 -8.91 2.74 3.50
CA ASP A 435 -9.40 2.21 4.78
C ASP A 435 -10.08 0.85 4.62
N ILE A 436 -10.30 0.15 5.75
CA ILE A 436 -10.90 -1.20 5.77
C ILE A 436 -12.30 -1.20 5.14
N GLY A 437 -13.09 -0.15 5.37
CA GLY A 437 -14.45 -0.04 4.80
C GLY A 437 -14.40 0.08 3.28
N ALA A 438 -13.54 0.98 2.75
CA ALA A 438 -13.33 1.14 1.32
C ALA A 438 -12.72 -0.12 0.69
N THR A 439 -11.78 -0.78 1.37
CA THR A 439 -11.18 -2.05 0.93
C THR A 439 -12.26 -3.11 0.67
N LYS A 440 -13.14 -3.35 1.63
CA LYS A 440 -14.23 -4.34 1.49
C LYS A 440 -15.20 -3.97 0.39
N PHE A 441 -15.55 -2.70 0.29
CA PHE A 441 -16.44 -2.21 -0.75
C PHE A 441 -15.86 -2.49 -2.13
N ILE A 442 -14.59 -2.13 -2.37
CA ILE A 442 -13.91 -2.34 -3.65
C ILE A 442 -13.79 -3.83 -3.98
N ARG A 443 -13.39 -4.67 -3.00
CA ARG A 443 -13.29 -6.12 -3.18
C ARG A 443 -14.64 -6.73 -3.55
N ASN A 444 -15.72 -6.34 -2.89
CA ASN A 444 -17.07 -6.79 -3.23
C ASN A 444 -17.48 -6.37 -4.65
N ALA A 445 -17.18 -5.15 -5.07
CA ALA A 445 -17.49 -4.68 -6.42
C ALA A 445 -16.72 -5.47 -7.50
N ILE A 446 -15.45 -5.82 -7.25
CA ILE A 446 -14.65 -6.68 -8.15
C ILE A 446 -15.25 -8.10 -8.24
N ILE A 447 -15.65 -8.68 -7.11
CA ILE A 447 -16.29 -10.01 -7.07
C ILE A 447 -17.62 -10.00 -7.81
N GLU A 448 -18.45 -8.98 -7.63
CA GLU A 448 -19.71 -8.82 -8.35
C GLU A 448 -19.49 -8.77 -9.87
N LEU A 449 -18.51 -7.98 -10.32
CA LEU A 449 -18.16 -7.89 -11.72
C LEU A 449 -17.72 -9.25 -12.28
N ALA A 450 -16.92 -10.02 -11.52
CA ALA A 450 -16.55 -11.39 -11.92
C ALA A 450 -17.77 -12.30 -11.97
N ASN A 451 -18.69 -12.21 -11.01
CA ASN A 451 -19.93 -12.97 -10.98
C ASN A 451 -20.86 -12.66 -12.18
N GLU A 452 -20.76 -11.45 -12.75
CA GLU A 452 -21.43 -11.06 -14.01
C GLU A 452 -20.71 -11.61 -15.26
N GLY A 453 -19.59 -12.33 -15.11
CA GLY A 453 -18.85 -12.98 -16.21
C GLY A 453 -17.64 -12.21 -16.73
N CYS A 454 -17.23 -11.11 -16.10
CA CYS A 454 -16.02 -10.37 -16.44
C CYS A 454 -14.77 -11.22 -16.14
N GLY A 455 -13.81 -11.26 -17.08
CA GLY A 455 -12.46 -11.79 -16.82
C GLY A 455 -11.58 -10.72 -16.20
N ILE A 456 -10.94 -11.01 -15.05
CA ILE A 456 -10.24 -9.99 -14.27
C ILE A 456 -8.79 -10.40 -14.02
N ILE A 457 -7.86 -9.47 -14.23
CA ILE A 457 -6.46 -9.57 -13.74
C ILE A 457 -6.31 -8.55 -12.61
N VAL A 458 -5.93 -9.05 -11.41
CA VAL A 458 -5.61 -8.22 -10.25
C VAL A 458 -4.11 -8.31 -10.00
N ILE A 459 -3.40 -7.20 -10.15
CA ILE A 459 -1.97 -7.08 -9.80
C ILE A 459 -1.90 -6.46 -8.42
N SER A 460 -1.31 -7.16 -7.43
CA SER A 460 -1.22 -6.65 -6.06
C SER A 460 0.00 -7.16 -5.31
N GLN A 461 0.54 -6.32 -4.43
CA GLN A 461 1.55 -6.68 -3.44
C GLN A 461 0.90 -7.25 -2.17
N ASP A 462 -0.37 -6.95 -1.94
CA ASP A 462 -1.13 -7.43 -0.78
C ASP A 462 -1.62 -8.86 -1.02
N LEU A 463 -0.95 -9.82 -0.37
CA LEU A 463 -1.33 -11.23 -0.47
C LEU A 463 -2.71 -11.52 0.13
N GLU A 464 -3.15 -10.80 1.18
CA GLU A 464 -4.49 -10.98 1.74
C GLU A 464 -5.56 -10.58 0.73
N GLU A 465 -5.33 -9.48 -0.02
CA GLU A 465 -6.20 -9.07 -1.12
C GLU A 465 -6.30 -10.16 -2.19
N LEU A 466 -5.16 -10.71 -2.63
CA LEU A 466 -5.14 -11.75 -3.66
C LEU A 466 -5.78 -13.05 -3.18
N PHE A 467 -5.56 -13.46 -1.92
CA PHE A 467 -6.21 -14.65 -1.34
C PHE A 467 -7.72 -14.51 -1.20
N GLU A 468 -8.23 -13.29 -1.02
CA GLU A 468 -9.67 -13.04 -0.92
C GLU A 468 -10.36 -12.91 -2.29
N LEU A 469 -9.64 -12.39 -3.31
CA LEU A 469 -10.23 -12.09 -4.62
C LEU A 469 -10.00 -13.17 -5.67
N ALA A 470 -8.77 -13.71 -5.76
CA ALA A 470 -8.33 -14.50 -6.89
C ALA A 470 -8.80 -15.97 -6.83
N ASP A 471 -9.01 -16.59 -8.00
CA ASP A 471 -9.18 -18.04 -8.14
C ASP A 471 -7.83 -18.74 -8.19
N SER A 472 -6.87 -18.09 -8.83
CA SER A 472 -5.51 -18.59 -9.02
C SER A 472 -4.53 -17.42 -8.98
N ILE A 473 -3.29 -17.71 -8.56
CA ILE A 473 -2.24 -16.69 -8.42
C ILE A 473 -0.99 -17.16 -9.18
N SER A 474 -0.37 -16.20 -9.89
CA SER A 474 1.00 -16.26 -10.38
C SER A 474 1.83 -15.20 -9.68
N VAL A 475 3.15 -15.38 -9.64
CA VAL A 475 4.09 -14.40 -9.06
C VAL A 475 4.95 -13.81 -10.17
N LEU A 476 5.05 -12.49 -10.19
CA LEU A 476 5.93 -11.75 -11.10
C LEU A 476 7.21 -11.37 -10.35
N PHE A 477 8.34 -11.92 -10.83
CA PHE A 477 9.66 -11.67 -10.26
C PHE A 477 10.67 -11.41 -11.37
N ARG A 478 11.35 -10.26 -11.34
CA ARG A 478 12.34 -9.82 -12.33
C ARG A 478 11.85 -10.01 -13.78
N GLY A 479 10.60 -9.65 -14.02
CA GLY A 479 9.98 -9.73 -15.35
C GLY A 479 9.57 -11.11 -15.82
N LYS A 480 9.68 -12.14 -15.00
CA LYS A 480 9.20 -13.50 -15.30
C LYS A 480 7.96 -13.81 -14.47
N LEU A 481 6.99 -14.47 -15.10
CA LEU A 481 5.76 -14.90 -14.43
C LEU A 481 5.87 -16.39 -14.05
N SER A 482 5.56 -16.70 -12.78
CA SER A 482 5.53 -18.10 -12.32
C SER A 482 4.39 -18.87 -12.94
N GLU A 483 4.45 -20.20 -12.85
CA GLU A 483 3.31 -21.06 -13.10
C GLU A 483 2.10 -20.62 -12.23
N ARG A 484 0.93 -20.60 -12.85
CA ARG A 484 -0.33 -20.26 -12.18
C ARG A 484 -0.82 -21.43 -11.33
N LYS A 485 -1.13 -21.15 -10.06
CA LYS A 485 -1.66 -22.16 -9.13
C LYS A 485 -2.98 -21.72 -8.52
N PRO A 486 -3.94 -22.64 -8.30
CA PRO A 486 -5.19 -22.35 -7.58
C PRO A 486 -4.89 -21.81 -6.18
N VAL A 487 -5.65 -20.82 -5.71
CA VAL A 487 -5.48 -20.23 -4.37
C VAL A 487 -5.53 -21.30 -3.26
N LYS A 488 -6.37 -22.32 -3.42
CA LYS A 488 -6.52 -23.42 -2.45
C LYS A 488 -5.22 -24.22 -2.21
N GLU A 489 -4.27 -24.20 -3.14
CA GLU A 489 -2.98 -24.90 -3.10
C GLU A 489 -1.82 -24.02 -2.57
N LEU A 490 -2.11 -22.73 -2.35
CA LEU A 490 -1.12 -21.73 -2.00
C LEU A 490 -1.26 -21.30 -0.54
N ASN A 491 -0.15 -20.86 0.02
CA ASN A 491 -0.11 -20.14 1.29
C ASN A 491 0.85 -18.94 1.19
N SER A 492 0.73 -18.00 2.14
CA SER A 492 1.53 -16.78 2.13
C SER A 492 3.04 -17.04 2.15
N GLN A 493 3.50 -18.14 2.76
CA GLN A 493 4.92 -18.50 2.80
C GLN A 493 5.42 -18.91 1.42
N LYS A 494 4.69 -19.78 0.69
CA LYS A 494 5.08 -20.21 -0.67
C LYS A 494 5.12 -19.02 -1.63
N ILE A 495 4.09 -18.16 -1.61
CA ILE A 495 4.08 -16.96 -2.47
C ILE A 495 5.21 -16.01 -2.07
N GLY A 496 5.45 -15.81 -0.76
CA GLY A 496 6.52 -14.97 -0.28
C GLY A 496 7.91 -15.44 -0.75
N LEU A 497 8.18 -16.77 -0.77
CA LEU A 497 9.42 -17.33 -1.31
C LEU A 497 9.56 -17.03 -2.81
N LEU A 498 8.49 -17.24 -3.59
CA LEU A 498 8.47 -16.89 -5.02
C LEU A 498 8.70 -15.40 -5.26
N MET A 499 8.09 -14.53 -4.44
CA MET A 499 8.30 -13.07 -4.52
C MET A 499 9.74 -12.66 -4.16
N GLY A 500 10.41 -13.44 -3.29
CA GLY A 500 11.82 -13.26 -2.94
C GLY A 500 12.80 -13.90 -3.94
N GLY A 501 12.31 -14.67 -4.91
CA GLY A 501 13.16 -15.35 -5.91
C GLY A 501 13.87 -16.61 -5.40
N GLU A 502 13.39 -17.21 -4.32
CA GLU A 502 14.02 -18.40 -3.70
C GLU A 502 13.55 -19.75 -4.30
N ASP A 503 12.74 -19.77 -5.37
CA ASP A 503 12.28 -21.03 -5.96
C ASP A 503 13.23 -21.54 -7.06
N VAL A 504 13.72 -22.77 -6.89
CA VAL A 504 14.70 -23.43 -7.76
C VAL A 504 14.15 -23.67 -9.18
N ASP A 505 12.83 -23.80 -9.35
CA ASP A 505 12.19 -24.02 -10.66
C ASP A 505 12.09 -22.76 -11.52
N PHE A 506 12.22 -21.57 -10.94
CA PHE A 506 12.31 -20.30 -11.67
C PHE A 506 13.66 -20.13 -12.40
N ILE A 507 14.72 -20.76 -11.87
CA ILE A 507 16.09 -20.63 -12.37
C ILE A 507 16.41 -21.72 -13.43
N SER A 508 15.75 -22.86 -13.37
CA SER A 508 16.12 -24.04 -14.18
C SER A 508 15.48 -24.10 -15.58
N ARG A 509 14.58 -23.19 -15.96
CA ARG A 509 14.00 -23.10 -17.31
C ARG A 509 14.52 -21.95 -18.17
N GLY A 510 15.64 -21.36 -17.80
CA GLY A 510 16.21 -20.18 -18.45
C GLY A 510 17.70 -20.26 -18.72
N ILE A 511 18.19 -21.41 -19.23
CA ILE A 511 19.49 -21.54 -19.97
C ILE A 511 19.18 -22.13 -21.34
#